data_359c7a67186e62b3b85526006e186020
#
_entry.id   359c7a67186e62b3b85526006e186020
#
_cell.length_a   1.000
_cell.length_b   1.000
_cell.length_c   1.000
_cell.angle_alpha   90.00
_cell.angle_beta   90.00
_cell.angle_gamma   90.00
#
_symmetry.space_group_name_H-M   'P 1'
#
loop_
_entity.id
_entity.type
_entity.pdbx_description
1 polymer ?
#
loop_
_entity_poly.entity_id
_entity_poly.type
_entity_poly.pdbx_seq_one_letter_code
_entity_poly.pdbx_strand_id
1 'polypeptide(L)'
;TGQTREVMYDRVPNTRIYKVWNTAEKGTKDEAHLELIASLLAGGKNSSLYQSLVYEKQLATDISAFYYDREIAGQFWIAADLSNGQSLEELEKGIDEALHEFIKKGPIKKRLDNTVISLRASWIKGLQRVGGFGGKSDILAKGEVYQGDPGAYKNLISMITNASAKDLKATAKKWLSNGDYVLTVIPNAQRSFNTESTVDRSQLPFPTEFPTLDLPDIQRAKLSNGLEIVLAERHDVPMINLSVQFKSGHSSDSNEQPGLASFSMSMLTEGTKRYNALQLSSKLEELGTDLYTNVGLDSSSINVSSLKSNLIPSLDLLYEVMTEAVFDEKEIERKKIRWLASIDQSLSTPNGIVSNIAPGLLYGDKNPYGKPFSGNGTRESIQWME
;
A
#
# COMPACT_ATOMS: atom_id res chain seq x y z
N THR A 1 0.01 -22.96 -24.87
CA THR A 1 -0.03 -22.72 -23.44
C THR A 1 1.33 -22.98 -22.78
N GLY A 2 2.33 -22.25 -23.18
CA GLY A 2 3.65 -22.17 -22.56
C GLY A 2 3.87 -20.77 -22.01
N GLN A 3 5.02 -20.54 -21.38
CA GLN A 3 5.45 -19.22 -20.96
C GLN A 3 5.81 -18.39 -22.19
N THR A 4 5.33 -17.15 -22.23
CA THR A 4 5.73 -16.13 -23.22
C THR A 4 6.57 -15.09 -22.54
N ARG A 5 7.65 -14.63 -23.21
CA ARG A 5 8.58 -13.63 -22.64
C ARG A 5 8.78 -12.46 -23.59
N GLU A 6 8.79 -11.26 -23.02
CA GLU A 6 9.17 -10.04 -23.72
C GLU A 6 10.09 -9.17 -22.86
N VAL A 7 10.96 -8.44 -23.53
CA VAL A 7 11.81 -7.42 -22.92
C VAL A 7 11.49 -6.08 -23.55
N MET A 8 11.20 -5.11 -22.72
CA MET A 8 10.90 -3.74 -23.12
C MET A 8 11.94 -2.79 -22.49
N TYR A 9 12.34 -1.77 -23.25
CA TYR A 9 13.20 -0.71 -22.75
C TYR A 9 12.39 0.56 -22.62
N ASP A 10 12.40 1.18 -21.42
CA ASP A 10 11.62 2.39 -21.17
C ASP A 10 12.32 3.31 -20.16
N ARG A 11 11.80 4.53 -19.98
CA ARG A 11 12.25 5.47 -18.95
C ARG A 11 11.71 5.09 -17.60
N VAL A 12 12.28 4.06 -17.01
CA VAL A 12 11.98 3.62 -15.64
C VAL A 12 13.25 3.72 -14.80
N PRO A 13 13.15 3.96 -13.49
CA PRO A 13 14.33 4.10 -12.63
C PRO A 13 15.01 2.75 -12.37
N ASN A 14 14.26 1.68 -12.26
CA ASN A 14 14.74 0.34 -11.95
C ASN A 14 14.20 -0.68 -12.95
N THR A 15 14.90 -1.79 -13.10
CA THR A 15 14.35 -2.95 -13.83
C THR A 15 13.15 -3.48 -13.08
N ARG A 16 12.06 -3.72 -13.81
CA ARG A 16 10.82 -4.26 -13.28
C ARG A 16 10.44 -5.53 -14.03
N ILE A 17 10.02 -6.56 -13.31
CA ILE A 17 9.48 -7.79 -13.86
C ILE A 17 7.99 -7.89 -13.56
N TYR A 18 7.22 -8.28 -14.58
CA TYR A 18 5.81 -8.64 -14.48
C TYR A 18 5.63 -10.10 -14.85
N LYS A 19 4.87 -10.84 -14.06
CA LYS A 19 4.38 -12.19 -14.40
C LYS A 19 2.86 -12.15 -14.37
N VAL A 20 2.23 -12.57 -15.46
CA VAL A 20 0.78 -12.42 -15.66
C VAL A 20 0.18 -13.73 -16.14
N TRP A 21 -0.92 -14.13 -15.52
CA TRP A 21 -1.72 -15.30 -15.89
C TRP A 21 -3.15 -14.86 -16.24
N ASN A 22 -3.70 -15.43 -17.30
CA ASN A 22 -5.14 -15.35 -17.56
C ASN A 22 -5.85 -16.33 -16.62
N THR A 23 -6.92 -15.85 -15.98
CA THR A 23 -7.59 -16.55 -14.90
C THR A 23 -9.12 -16.49 -15.01
N ALA A 24 -9.84 -16.90 -13.97
CA ALA A 24 -11.29 -16.90 -13.91
C ALA A 24 -11.89 -15.51 -14.14
N GLU A 25 -13.13 -15.48 -14.58
CA GLU A 25 -13.98 -14.31 -14.68
C GLU A 25 -14.54 -13.89 -13.32
N LYS A 26 -15.11 -12.67 -13.30
CA LYS A 26 -15.80 -12.07 -12.16
C LYS A 26 -17.02 -12.89 -11.73
N GLY A 27 -17.37 -12.83 -10.44
CA GLY A 27 -18.53 -13.51 -9.85
C GLY A 27 -18.31 -14.97 -9.48
N THR A 28 -17.11 -15.51 -9.73
CA THR A 28 -16.77 -16.91 -9.46
C THR A 28 -16.13 -17.12 -8.09
N LYS A 29 -16.16 -18.36 -7.61
CA LYS A 29 -15.42 -18.75 -6.40
C LYS A 29 -13.91 -18.60 -6.59
N ASP A 30 -13.42 -18.83 -7.80
CA ASP A 30 -11.99 -18.69 -8.12
C ASP A 30 -11.55 -17.23 -8.06
N GLU A 31 -12.39 -16.23 -8.39
CA GLU A 31 -12.13 -14.80 -8.15
C GLU A 31 -11.79 -14.54 -6.67
N ALA A 32 -12.68 -14.95 -5.76
CA ALA A 32 -12.48 -14.76 -4.33
C ALA A 32 -11.20 -15.43 -3.81
N HIS A 33 -10.88 -16.60 -4.35
CA HIS A 33 -9.66 -17.32 -4.01
C HIS A 33 -8.41 -16.62 -4.56
N LEU A 34 -8.44 -16.09 -5.78
CA LEU A 34 -7.31 -15.39 -6.40
C LEU A 34 -7.04 -14.05 -5.69
N GLU A 35 -8.07 -13.34 -5.23
CA GLU A 35 -7.91 -12.16 -4.38
C GLU A 35 -7.20 -12.49 -3.05
N LEU A 36 -7.61 -13.59 -2.39
CA LEU A 36 -6.94 -14.09 -1.19
C LEU A 36 -5.49 -14.52 -1.46
N ILE A 37 -5.24 -15.24 -2.56
CA ILE A 37 -3.90 -15.68 -2.96
C ILE A 37 -3.00 -14.49 -3.20
N ALA A 38 -3.47 -13.45 -3.89
CA ALA A 38 -2.70 -12.22 -4.12
C ALA A 38 -2.29 -11.57 -2.80
N SER A 39 -3.23 -11.43 -1.87
CA SER A 39 -2.96 -10.87 -0.55
C SER A 39 -1.99 -11.73 0.27
N LEU A 40 -2.13 -13.06 0.25
CA LEU A 40 -1.23 -13.99 0.93
C LEU A 40 0.20 -13.99 0.36
N LEU A 41 0.33 -13.78 -0.96
CA LEU A 41 1.62 -13.74 -1.63
C LEU A 41 2.34 -12.39 -1.43
N ALA A 42 1.65 -11.24 -1.54
CA ALA A 42 2.27 -9.92 -1.52
C ALA A 42 1.48 -8.82 -0.77
N GLY A 43 0.47 -9.16 0.04
CA GLY A 43 -0.40 -8.22 0.74
C GLY A 43 0.16 -7.72 2.07
N GLY A 44 1.41 -7.24 2.11
CA GLY A 44 2.00 -6.66 3.31
C GLY A 44 3.26 -7.37 3.80
N LYS A 45 3.83 -6.90 4.92
CA LYS A 45 5.14 -7.36 5.42
C LYS A 45 5.20 -8.85 5.74
N ASN A 46 4.08 -9.46 6.09
CA ASN A 46 3.99 -10.89 6.45
C ASN A 46 3.71 -11.81 5.25
N SER A 47 3.52 -11.27 4.06
CA SER A 47 3.29 -12.06 2.85
C SER A 47 4.56 -12.78 2.40
N SER A 48 4.40 -13.94 1.74
CA SER A 48 5.53 -14.83 1.44
C SER A 48 6.57 -14.22 0.52
N LEU A 49 6.14 -13.52 -0.54
CA LEU A 49 7.05 -12.86 -1.47
C LEU A 49 7.76 -11.67 -0.82
N TYR A 50 7.04 -10.87 -0.03
CA TYR A 50 7.65 -9.73 0.65
C TYR A 50 8.72 -10.19 1.64
N GLN A 51 8.41 -11.17 2.50
CA GLN A 51 9.38 -11.69 3.47
C GLN A 51 10.64 -12.21 2.79
N SER A 52 10.47 -13.07 1.78
CA SER A 52 11.61 -13.71 1.13
C SER A 52 12.42 -12.73 0.28
N LEU A 53 11.78 -11.91 -0.56
CA LEU A 53 12.47 -11.17 -1.63
C LEU A 53 12.77 -9.72 -1.28
N VAL A 54 11.95 -9.10 -0.41
CA VAL A 54 12.17 -7.70 0.03
C VAL A 54 12.87 -7.65 1.38
N TYR A 55 12.40 -8.45 2.35
CA TYR A 55 12.90 -8.38 3.72
C TYR A 55 14.19 -9.19 3.94
N GLU A 56 14.20 -10.46 3.55
CA GLU A 56 15.33 -11.37 3.83
C GLU A 56 16.45 -11.26 2.78
N LYS A 57 16.12 -11.50 1.50
CA LYS A 57 17.10 -11.55 0.40
C LYS A 57 17.42 -10.18 -0.20
N GLN A 58 16.58 -9.18 0.02
CA GLN A 58 16.71 -7.81 -0.52
C GLN A 58 16.91 -7.76 -2.05
N LEU A 59 16.36 -8.74 -2.78
CA LEU A 59 16.41 -8.80 -4.23
C LEU A 59 15.47 -7.79 -4.89
N ALA A 60 14.38 -7.43 -4.21
CA ALA A 60 13.42 -6.45 -4.68
C ALA A 60 13.29 -5.27 -3.70
N THR A 61 13.09 -4.07 -4.23
CA THR A 61 12.73 -2.89 -3.42
C THR A 61 11.24 -2.87 -3.12
N ASP A 62 10.44 -3.40 -4.04
CA ASP A 62 8.99 -3.56 -3.90
C ASP A 62 8.51 -4.81 -4.64
N ILE A 63 7.44 -5.43 -4.11
CA ILE A 63 6.76 -6.54 -4.75
C ILE A 63 5.27 -6.47 -4.46
N SER A 64 4.47 -6.68 -5.48
CA SER A 64 3.01 -6.67 -5.40
C SER A 64 2.43 -7.88 -6.13
N ALA A 65 1.27 -8.33 -5.66
CA ALA A 65 0.43 -9.28 -6.38
C ALA A 65 -1.02 -8.80 -6.29
N PHE A 66 -1.74 -8.91 -7.38
CA PHE A 66 -3.14 -8.51 -7.45
C PHE A 66 -3.89 -9.31 -8.51
N TYR A 67 -5.20 -9.40 -8.32
CA TYR A 67 -6.13 -10.00 -9.25
C TYR A 67 -6.98 -8.90 -9.90
N TYR A 68 -6.98 -8.86 -11.22
CA TYR A 68 -7.86 -8.00 -12.00
C TYR A 68 -9.11 -8.78 -12.41
N ASP A 69 -10.23 -8.43 -11.81
CA ASP A 69 -11.54 -8.94 -12.15
C ASP A 69 -12.07 -8.31 -13.45
N ARG A 70 -12.48 -9.13 -14.39
CA ARG A 70 -13.17 -8.71 -15.61
C ARG A 70 -14.34 -9.63 -15.91
N GLU A 71 -15.23 -9.16 -16.79
CA GLU A 71 -16.49 -9.87 -17.11
C GLU A 71 -16.24 -11.24 -17.75
N ILE A 72 -15.33 -11.32 -18.73
CA ILE A 72 -15.13 -12.54 -19.53
C ILE A 72 -14.01 -13.41 -18.98
N ALA A 73 -12.93 -12.80 -18.49
CA ALA A 73 -11.78 -13.47 -17.91
C ALA A 73 -10.99 -12.50 -17.04
N GLY A 74 -10.45 -12.97 -15.91
CA GLY A 74 -9.58 -12.18 -15.05
C GLY A 74 -8.10 -12.34 -15.39
N GLN A 75 -7.26 -11.59 -14.70
CA GLN A 75 -5.82 -11.70 -14.77
C GLN A 75 -5.22 -11.68 -13.36
N PHE A 76 -4.27 -12.56 -13.11
CA PHE A 76 -3.46 -12.55 -11.90
C PHE A 76 -2.08 -11.99 -12.24
N TRP A 77 -1.62 -11.02 -11.45
CA TRP A 77 -0.38 -10.32 -11.68
C TRP A 77 0.56 -10.46 -10.49
N ILE A 78 1.84 -10.64 -10.77
CA ILE A 78 2.94 -10.39 -9.83
C ILE A 78 3.85 -9.36 -10.48
N ALA A 79 4.16 -8.27 -9.78
CA ALA A 79 5.09 -7.24 -10.24
C ALA A 79 6.16 -7.02 -9.16
N ALA A 80 7.44 -6.92 -9.57
CA ALA A 80 8.54 -6.68 -8.66
C ALA A 80 9.55 -5.70 -9.26
N ASP A 81 10.03 -4.77 -8.44
CA ASP A 81 11.10 -3.83 -8.75
C ASP A 81 12.43 -4.38 -8.25
N LEU A 82 13.37 -4.60 -9.17
CA LEU A 82 14.69 -5.13 -8.82
C LEU A 82 15.48 -4.12 -7.97
N SER A 83 16.09 -4.58 -6.90
CA SER A 83 17.04 -3.76 -6.12
C SER A 83 18.31 -3.50 -6.93
N ASN A 84 18.89 -2.31 -6.76
CA ASN A 84 20.12 -1.92 -7.47
C ASN A 84 21.25 -2.91 -7.19
N GLY A 85 21.92 -3.35 -8.25
CA GLY A 85 23.06 -4.27 -8.16
C GLY A 85 22.67 -5.74 -7.96
N GLN A 86 21.38 -6.08 -7.88
CA GLN A 86 20.92 -7.45 -7.74
C GLN A 86 20.66 -8.13 -9.08
N SER A 87 20.56 -9.46 -9.08
CA SER A 87 20.30 -10.28 -10.27
C SER A 87 18.81 -10.40 -10.56
N LEU A 88 18.40 -10.04 -11.78
CA LEU A 88 17.03 -10.27 -12.25
C LEU A 88 16.67 -11.77 -12.28
N GLU A 89 17.61 -12.63 -12.63
CA GLU A 89 17.40 -14.07 -12.66
C GLU A 89 17.14 -14.65 -11.27
N GLU A 90 17.87 -14.15 -10.25
CA GLU A 90 17.66 -14.56 -8.86
C GLU A 90 16.31 -14.06 -8.32
N LEU A 91 15.91 -12.84 -8.70
CA LEU A 91 14.61 -12.30 -8.34
C LEU A 91 13.47 -13.15 -8.96
N GLU A 92 13.54 -13.40 -10.26
CA GLU A 92 12.53 -14.23 -10.94
C GLU A 92 12.46 -15.64 -10.37
N LYS A 93 13.62 -16.28 -10.17
CA LYS A 93 13.71 -17.61 -9.54
C LYS A 93 13.07 -17.60 -8.14
N GLY A 94 13.31 -16.56 -7.35
CA GLY A 94 12.71 -16.42 -6.03
C GLY A 94 11.19 -16.28 -6.07
N ILE A 95 10.63 -15.56 -7.06
CA ILE A 95 9.19 -15.48 -7.30
C ILE A 95 8.63 -16.88 -7.63
N ASP A 96 9.27 -17.60 -8.54
CA ASP A 96 8.84 -18.92 -8.97
C ASP A 96 8.92 -19.96 -7.83
N GLU A 97 9.97 -19.93 -7.03
CA GLU A 97 10.12 -20.79 -5.84
C GLU A 97 8.99 -20.54 -4.82
N ALA A 98 8.70 -19.28 -4.50
CA ALA A 98 7.64 -18.92 -3.56
C ALA A 98 6.25 -19.32 -4.08
N LEU A 99 5.97 -19.10 -5.36
CA LEU A 99 4.71 -19.51 -5.98
C LEU A 99 4.58 -21.04 -6.01
N HIS A 100 5.65 -21.75 -6.39
CA HIS A 100 5.68 -23.22 -6.37
C HIS A 100 5.44 -23.79 -4.96
N GLU A 101 6.07 -23.18 -3.94
CA GLU A 101 5.86 -23.58 -2.56
C GLU A 101 4.40 -23.35 -2.12
N PHE A 102 3.80 -22.24 -2.49
CA PHE A 102 2.39 -21.95 -2.22
C PHE A 102 1.47 -22.99 -2.89
N ILE A 103 1.72 -23.32 -4.17
CA ILE A 103 0.96 -24.34 -4.92
C ILE A 103 1.12 -25.71 -4.27
N LYS A 104 2.30 -26.04 -3.76
CA LYS A 104 2.60 -27.36 -3.15
C LYS A 104 2.03 -27.50 -1.75
N LYS A 105 2.19 -26.47 -0.88
CA LYS A 105 1.85 -26.54 0.55
C LYS A 105 0.54 -25.84 0.89
N GLY A 106 0.15 -24.81 0.15
CA GLY A 106 -0.92 -23.87 0.51
C GLY A 106 -0.50 -22.90 1.62
N PRO A 107 -1.39 -21.99 2.02
CA PRO A 107 -1.11 -21.02 3.07
C PRO A 107 -1.14 -21.67 4.46
N ILE A 108 -0.33 -21.13 5.39
CA ILE A 108 -0.42 -21.46 6.81
C ILE A 108 -1.75 -20.93 7.36
N LYS A 109 -2.46 -21.75 8.16
CA LYS A 109 -3.80 -21.42 8.67
C LYS A 109 -3.85 -20.03 9.34
N LYS A 110 -2.92 -19.72 10.24
CA LYS A 110 -2.87 -18.42 10.92
C LYS A 110 -2.79 -17.25 9.93
N ARG A 111 -1.99 -17.38 8.85
CA ARG A 111 -1.90 -16.35 7.81
C ARG A 111 -3.20 -16.20 7.04
N LEU A 112 -3.84 -17.31 6.68
CA LEU A 112 -5.13 -17.27 6.00
C LEU A 112 -6.17 -16.56 6.87
N ASP A 113 -6.26 -16.92 8.16
CA ASP A 113 -7.20 -16.32 9.10
C ASP A 113 -6.98 -14.79 9.20
N ASN A 114 -5.73 -14.34 9.35
CA ASN A 114 -5.38 -12.91 9.41
C ASN A 114 -5.71 -12.18 8.09
N THR A 115 -5.37 -12.77 6.95
CA THR A 115 -5.67 -12.18 5.64
C THR A 115 -7.18 -12.03 5.41
N VAL A 116 -7.97 -13.01 5.81
CA VAL A 116 -9.45 -12.93 5.77
C VAL A 116 -9.97 -11.78 6.64
N ILE A 117 -9.42 -11.61 7.86
CA ILE A 117 -9.80 -10.51 8.75
C ILE A 117 -9.47 -9.16 8.10
N SER A 118 -8.25 -9.00 7.57
CA SER A 118 -7.79 -7.76 6.93
C SER A 118 -8.62 -7.41 5.69
N LEU A 119 -8.90 -8.38 4.82
CA LEU A 119 -9.73 -8.15 3.64
C LEU A 119 -11.17 -7.77 4.01
N ARG A 120 -11.77 -8.45 4.98
CA ARG A 120 -13.10 -8.08 5.47
C ARG A 120 -13.12 -6.68 6.06
N ALA A 121 -12.14 -6.32 6.86
CA ALA A 121 -12.01 -4.95 7.39
C ALA A 121 -11.87 -3.92 6.26
N SER A 122 -11.07 -4.21 5.24
CA SER A 122 -10.90 -3.36 4.05
C SER A 122 -12.22 -3.15 3.30
N TRP A 123 -13.01 -4.21 3.09
CA TRP A 123 -14.34 -4.12 2.48
C TRP A 123 -15.30 -3.25 3.30
N ILE A 124 -15.36 -3.44 4.64
CA ILE A 124 -16.18 -2.63 5.53
C ILE A 124 -15.74 -1.16 5.46
N LYS A 125 -14.43 -0.90 5.46
CA LYS A 125 -13.87 0.46 5.30
C LYS A 125 -14.28 1.09 3.98
N GLY A 126 -14.24 0.34 2.87
CA GLY A 126 -14.68 0.79 1.55
C GLY A 126 -16.14 1.28 1.53
N LEU A 127 -17.02 0.63 2.28
CA LEU A 127 -18.45 1.00 2.39
C LEU A 127 -18.70 2.34 3.12
N GLN A 128 -17.72 2.95 3.74
CA GLN A 128 -17.84 4.31 4.30
C GLN A 128 -18.01 5.38 3.21
N ARG A 129 -17.38 5.17 2.05
CA ARG A 129 -17.46 6.10 0.93
C ARG A 129 -18.76 5.90 0.16
N VAL A 130 -19.51 6.97 -0.06
CA VAL A 130 -20.77 6.90 -0.83
C VAL A 130 -20.47 6.82 -2.34
N GLY A 131 -19.63 7.71 -2.85
CA GLY A 131 -19.28 7.82 -4.27
C GLY A 131 -17.79 7.55 -4.54
N GLY A 132 -17.39 7.71 -5.80
CA GLY A 132 -16.03 7.48 -6.29
C GLY A 132 -15.70 6.00 -6.50
N PHE A 133 -14.51 5.73 -7.04
CA PHE A 133 -14.03 4.37 -7.29
C PHE A 133 -13.93 3.57 -5.98
N GLY A 134 -14.59 2.39 -5.93
CA GLY A 134 -14.65 1.52 -4.76
C GLY A 134 -15.56 2.02 -3.63
N GLY A 135 -16.37 3.08 -3.83
CA GLY A 135 -17.43 3.50 -2.91
C GLY A 135 -18.72 2.69 -3.09
N LYS A 136 -19.71 2.93 -2.22
CA LYS A 136 -21.01 2.19 -2.25
C LYS A 136 -21.68 2.18 -3.63
N SER A 137 -21.74 3.34 -4.29
CA SER A 137 -22.37 3.46 -5.61
C SER A 137 -21.65 2.64 -6.68
N ASP A 138 -20.33 2.64 -6.68
CA ASP A 138 -19.52 1.85 -7.62
C ASP A 138 -19.68 0.34 -7.37
N ILE A 139 -19.65 -0.08 -6.11
CA ILE A 139 -19.85 -1.49 -5.72
C ILE A 139 -21.22 -2.01 -6.14
N LEU A 140 -22.29 -1.24 -5.87
CA LEU A 140 -23.66 -1.62 -6.23
C LEU A 140 -23.86 -1.63 -7.75
N ALA A 141 -23.35 -0.61 -8.44
CA ALA A 141 -23.42 -0.52 -9.90
C ALA A 141 -22.68 -1.67 -10.60
N LYS A 142 -21.48 -2.01 -10.13
CA LYS A 142 -20.72 -3.16 -10.66
C LYS A 142 -21.42 -4.48 -10.39
N GLY A 143 -22.04 -4.65 -9.23
CA GLY A 143 -22.85 -5.83 -8.92
C GLY A 143 -24.02 -5.98 -9.90
N GLU A 144 -24.78 -4.91 -10.13
CA GLU A 144 -25.91 -4.91 -11.06
C GLU A 144 -25.46 -5.17 -12.51
N VAL A 145 -24.47 -4.39 -13.00
CA VAL A 145 -24.05 -4.45 -14.40
C VAL A 145 -23.44 -5.79 -14.78
N TYR A 146 -22.58 -6.34 -13.94
CA TYR A 146 -21.79 -7.53 -14.29
C TYR A 146 -22.35 -8.84 -13.73
N GLN A 147 -23.26 -8.80 -12.76
CA GLN A 147 -23.78 -10.00 -12.09
C GLN A 147 -25.30 -10.00 -11.96
N GLY A 148 -25.99 -8.91 -12.37
CA GLY A 148 -27.44 -8.78 -12.26
C GLY A 148 -27.94 -8.69 -10.82
N ASP A 149 -27.08 -8.39 -9.85
CA ASP A 149 -27.39 -8.27 -8.43
C ASP A 149 -26.54 -7.20 -7.76
N PRO A 150 -27.11 -6.05 -7.35
CA PRO A 150 -26.39 -5.03 -6.60
C PRO A 150 -25.77 -5.55 -5.30
N GLY A 151 -26.33 -6.63 -4.75
CA GLY A 151 -25.86 -7.30 -3.54
C GLY A 151 -24.75 -8.33 -3.74
N ALA A 152 -24.24 -8.54 -4.96
CA ALA A 152 -23.26 -9.57 -5.31
C ALA A 152 -21.96 -9.50 -4.46
N TYR A 153 -21.55 -8.31 -4.00
CA TYR A 153 -20.42 -8.15 -3.09
C TYR A 153 -20.53 -8.95 -1.79
N LYS A 154 -21.76 -9.23 -1.31
CA LYS A 154 -22.00 -10.04 -0.10
C LYS A 154 -21.60 -11.49 -0.34
N ASN A 155 -21.85 -12.00 -1.56
CA ASN A 155 -21.43 -13.35 -1.96
C ASN A 155 -19.91 -13.44 -2.03
N LEU A 156 -19.24 -12.44 -2.60
CA LEU A 156 -17.76 -12.37 -2.64
C LEU A 156 -17.18 -12.40 -1.23
N ILE A 157 -17.66 -11.55 -0.32
CA ILE A 157 -17.22 -11.53 1.08
C ILE A 157 -17.46 -12.89 1.75
N SER A 158 -18.58 -13.54 1.47
CA SER A 158 -18.88 -14.89 2.00
C SER A 158 -17.90 -15.94 1.48
N MET A 159 -17.57 -15.93 0.17
CA MET A 159 -16.60 -16.83 -0.43
C MET A 159 -15.20 -16.61 0.16
N ILE A 160 -14.76 -15.37 0.33
CA ILE A 160 -13.50 -15.01 0.99
C ILE A 160 -13.48 -15.57 2.44
N THR A 161 -14.56 -15.35 3.19
CA THR A 161 -14.63 -15.74 4.61
C THR A 161 -14.58 -17.26 4.80
N ASN A 162 -15.18 -18.02 3.88
CA ASN A 162 -15.29 -19.48 3.96
C ASN A 162 -14.17 -20.23 3.19
N ALA A 163 -13.20 -19.53 2.62
CA ALA A 163 -12.12 -20.15 1.88
C ALA A 163 -11.21 -20.99 2.79
N SER A 164 -10.90 -22.21 2.36
CA SER A 164 -9.95 -23.08 3.05
C SER A 164 -8.58 -23.07 2.39
N ALA A 165 -7.53 -23.40 3.14
CA ALA A 165 -6.19 -23.56 2.59
C ALA A 165 -6.14 -24.61 1.44
N LYS A 166 -6.98 -25.63 1.52
CA LYS A 166 -7.11 -26.69 0.48
C LYS A 166 -7.69 -26.09 -0.81
N ASP A 167 -8.73 -25.25 -0.69
CA ASP A 167 -9.35 -24.60 -1.84
C ASP A 167 -8.37 -23.63 -2.52
N LEU A 168 -7.68 -22.78 -1.75
CA LEU A 168 -6.69 -21.85 -2.28
C LEU A 168 -5.54 -22.56 -3.01
N LYS A 169 -5.05 -23.67 -2.43
CA LYS A 169 -4.05 -24.50 -3.07
C LYS A 169 -4.55 -25.07 -4.41
N ALA A 170 -5.79 -25.54 -4.46
CA ALA A 170 -6.39 -26.09 -5.68
C ALA A 170 -6.55 -25.00 -6.76
N THR A 171 -7.03 -23.80 -6.38
CA THR A 171 -7.17 -22.65 -7.27
C THR A 171 -5.81 -22.18 -7.80
N ALA A 172 -4.80 -22.02 -6.92
CA ALA A 172 -3.45 -21.66 -7.35
C ALA A 172 -2.86 -22.69 -8.33
N LYS A 173 -3.04 -23.99 -8.06
CA LYS A 173 -2.62 -25.06 -8.98
C LYS A 173 -3.34 -24.98 -10.32
N LYS A 174 -4.63 -24.70 -10.33
CA LYS A 174 -5.45 -24.60 -11.55
C LYS A 174 -5.00 -23.46 -12.45
N TRP A 175 -4.74 -22.27 -11.88
CA TRP A 175 -4.56 -21.04 -12.64
C TRP A 175 -3.13 -20.56 -12.77
N LEU A 176 -2.26 -20.84 -11.79
CA LEU A 176 -0.93 -20.23 -11.69
C LEU A 176 0.22 -21.24 -11.91
N SER A 177 -0.07 -22.47 -12.29
CA SER A 177 0.97 -23.50 -12.51
C SER A 177 1.71 -23.35 -13.83
N ASN A 178 1.06 -22.80 -14.86
CA ASN A 178 1.59 -22.75 -16.23
C ASN A 178 0.97 -21.58 -16.99
N GLY A 179 1.63 -21.20 -18.10
CA GLY A 179 1.05 -20.29 -19.09
C GLY A 179 1.15 -18.81 -18.71
N ASP A 180 2.17 -18.42 -17.95
CA ASP A 180 2.44 -17.03 -17.64
C ASP A 180 3.04 -16.26 -18.83
N TYR A 181 2.72 -14.99 -18.88
CA TYR A 181 3.40 -13.99 -19.69
C TYR A 181 4.38 -13.23 -18.81
N VAL A 182 5.65 -13.20 -19.20
CA VAL A 182 6.71 -12.49 -18.47
C VAL A 182 7.16 -11.30 -19.27
N LEU A 183 6.97 -10.10 -18.72
CA LEU A 183 7.50 -8.86 -19.25
C LEU A 183 8.60 -8.32 -18.34
N THR A 184 9.78 -8.09 -18.91
CA THR A 184 10.86 -7.37 -18.23
C THR A 184 10.97 -5.97 -18.81
N VAL A 185 10.86 -4.94 -17.97
CA VAL A 185 11.07 -3.55 -18.36
C VAL A 185 12.43 -3.09 -17.84
N ILE A 186 13.32 -2.71 -18.75
CA ILE A 186 14.71 -2.33 -18.45
C ILE A 186 14.88 -0.81 -18.64
N PRO A 187 15.58 -0.11 -17.72
CA PRO A 187 15.84 1.32 -17.83
C PRO A 187 16.52 1.70 -19.15
N ASN A 188 15.99 2.69 -19.85
CA ASN A 188 16.60 3.29 -21.03
C ASN A 188 16.32 4.80 -21.08
N ALA A 189 17.36 5.61 -20.93
CA ALA A 189 17.25 7.07 -20.87
C ALA A 189 16.92 7.77 -22.21
N GLN A 190 16.91 7.07 -23.36
CA GLN A 190 16.91 7.72 -24.68
C GLN A 190 15.56 7.79 -25.39
N ARG A 191 14.44 7.33 -24.82
CA ARG A 191 13.13 7.41 -25.49
C ARG A 191 12.33 8.63 -25.08
N SER A 192 11.94 9.46 -26.06
CA SER A 192 10.91 10.51 -25.91
C SER A 192 9.65 10.10 -26.67
N PHE A 193 8.48 10.25 -26.04
CA PHE A 193 7.19 10.09 -26.70
C PHE A 193 6.55 11.47 -26.90
N ASN A 194 6.19 11.79 -28.15
CA ASN A 194 5.29 12.90 -28.42
C ASN A 194 3.86 12.35 -28.40
N THR A 195 3.06 12.78 -27.45
CA THR A 195 1.61 12.53 -27.45
C THR A 195 0.87 13.80 -27.83
N GLU A 196 0.34 13.86 -29.05
CA GLU A 196 -0.67 14.85 -29.39
C GLU A 196 -2.03 14.39 -28.85
N SER A 197 -2.64 15.21 -28.00
CA SER A 197 -3.98 14.96 -27.48
C SER A 197 -5.01 15.62 -28.39
N THR A 198 -5.92 14.85 -28.99
CA THR A 198 -7.01 15.34 -29.84
C THR A 198 -8.31 15.63 -29.05
N VAL A 199 -8.29 15.52 -27.74
CA VAL A 199 -9.48 15.72 -26.90
C VAL A 199 -9.60 17.19 -26.52
N ASP A 200 -10.72 17.83 -26.93
CA ASP A 200 -11.07 19.17 -26.48
C ASP A 200 -11.50 19.15 -25.00
N ARG A 201 -10.73 19.84 -24.18
CA ARG A 201 -10.94 19.97 -22.73
C ARG A 201 -11.30 21.42 -22.34
N SER A 202 -11.75 22.24 -23.29
CA SER A 202 -12.06 23.66 -23.04
C SER A 202 -13.30 23.89 -22.18
N GLN A 203 -14.18 22.90 -22.06
CA GLN A 203 -15.40 22.99 -21.25
C GLN A 203 -15.45 21.88 -20.20
N LEU A 204 -15.54 22.29 -18.93
CA LEU A 204 -15.82 21.41 -17.80
C LEU A 204 -17.34 21.35 -17.58
N PRO A 205 -17.92 20.17 -17.39
CA PRO A 205 -19.32 20.07 -16.96
C PRO A 205 -19.43 20.57 -15.52
N PHE A 206 -20.20 21.63 -15.31
CA PHE A 206 -20.53 22.13 -13.99
C PHE A 206 -21.85 21.53 -13.52
N PRO A 207 -21.96 21.14 -12.23
CA PRO A 207 -23.23 20.75 -11.64
C PRO A 207 -24.18 21.93 -11.60
N THR A 208 -25.46 21.70 -11.91
CA THR A 208 -26.50 22.73 -11.87
C THR A 208 -26.89 23.15 -10.46
N GLU A 209 -26.65 22.26 -9.48
CA GLU A 209 -26.87 22.53 -8.07
C GLU A 209 -25.70 21.98 -7.23
N PHE A 210 -25.25 22.75 -6.24
CA PHE A 210 -24.26 22.30 -5.28
C PHE A 210 -24.97 21.71 -4.05
N PRO A 211 -24.61 20.49 -3.61
CA PRO A 211 -25.18 19.92 -2.41
C PRO A 211 -24.81 20.78 -1.19
N THR A 212 -25.78 20.97 -0.30
CA THR A 212 -25.55 21.58 1.01
C THR A 212 -24.67 20.66 1.86
N LEU A 213 -23.60 21.21 2.43
CA LEU A 213 -22.72 20.47 3.34
C LEU A 213 -23.37 20.43 4.72
N ASP A 214 -23.80 19.24 5.14
CA ASP A 214 -24.26 18.95 6.49
C ASP A 214 -23.11 18.31 7.28
N LEU A 215 -22.57 19.06 8.23
CA LEU A 215 -21.45 18.61 9.06
C LEU A 215 -21.99 17.94 10.33
N PRO A 216 -21.42 16.82 10.78
CA PRO A 216 -21.77 16.21 12.05
C PRO A 216 -21.44 17.17 13.22
N ASP A 217 -22.18 17.02 14.32
CA ASP A 217 -21.90 17.75 15.56
C ASP A 217 -20.49 17.41 16.06
N ILE A 218 -19.70 18.47 16.34
CA ILE A 218 -18.33 18.33 16.80
C ILE A 218 -18.29 18.47 18.32
N GLN A 219 -17.95 17.40 19.00
CA GLN A 219 -17.74 17.37 20.44
C GLN A 219 -16.27 17.63 20.77
N ARG A 220 -16.02 18.36 21.86
CA ARG A 220 -14.66 18.67 22.33
C ARG A 220 -14.53 18.33 23.79
N ALA A 221 -13.40 17.69 24.14
CA ALA A 221 -13.02 17.37 25.51
C ALA A 221 -11.53 17.61 25.72
N LYS A 222 -11.11 17.67 26.97
CA LYS A 222 -9.71 17.79 27.36
C LYS A 222 -9.40 16.76 28.42
N LEU A 223 -8.35 15.97 28.23
CA LEU A 223 -7.86 15.00 29.19
C LEU A 223 -7.12 15.71 30.34
N SER A 224 -6.92 15.01 31.44
CA SER A 224 -6.21 15.52 32.63
C SER A 224 -4.76 15.93 32.35
N ASN A 225 -4.12 15.30 31.35
CA ASN A 225 -2.78 15.66 30.88
C ASN A 225 -2.75 16.86 29.91
N GLY A 226 -3.90 17.47 29.62
CA GLY A 226 -4.02 18.61 28.72
C GLY A 226 -4.25 18.26 27.23
N LEU A 227 -4.27 17.00 26.85
CA LEU A 227 -4.56 16.58 25.46
C LEU A 227 -6.00 16.92 25.09
N GLU A 228 -6.19 17.64 23.99
CA GLU A 228 -7.50 17.95 23.44
C GLU A 228 -8.02 16.83 22.57
N ILE A 229 -9.28 16.46 22.76
CA ILE A 229 -10.00 15.47 21.95
C ILE A 229 -11.07 16.21 21.16
N VAL A 230 -11.14 15.93 19.88
CA VAL A 230 -12.22 16.38 18.98
C VAL A 230 -12.89 15.14 18.41
N LEU A 231 -14.18 14.99 18.65
CA LEU A 231 -14.98 13.86 18.21
C LEU A 231 -16.07 14.32 17.26
N ALA A 232 -16.17 13.63 16.11
CA ALA A 232 -17.28 13.74 15.18
C ALA A 232 -17.90 12.35 15.01
N GLU A 233 -19.14 12.18 15.49
CA GLU A 233 -19.80 10.87 15.47
C GLU A 233 -20.46 10.59 14.12
N ARG A 234 -20.17 9.38 13.58
CA ARG A 234 -20.86 8.81 12.42
C ARG A 234 -21.08 7.32 12.68
N HIS A 235 -22.32 6.87 12.43
CA HIS A 235 -22.73 5.50 12.77
C HIS A 235 -23.10 4.63 11.56
N ASP A 236 -22.78 5.09 10.35
CA ASP A 236 -23.09 4.37 9.09
C ASP A 236 -22.39 3.01 8.99
N VAL A 237 -21.21 2.91 9.58
CA VAL A 237 -20.39 1.69 9.62
C VAL A 237 -19.70 1.55 10.98
N PRO A 238 -19.42 0.34 11.46
CA PRO A 238 -18.81 0.09 12.77
C PRO A 238 -17.28 0.31 12.74
N MET A 239 -16.85 1.51 12.36
CA MET A 239 -15.45 1.92 12.22
C MET A 239 -15.11 3.09 13.12
N ILE A 240 -13.85 3.15 13.55
CA ILE A 240 -13.27 4.32 14.23
C ILE A 240 -12.01 4.71 13.51
N ASN A 241 -11.92 6.00 13.16
CA ASN A 241 -10.72 6.63 12.64
C ASN A 241 -10.20 7.60 13.69
N LEU A 242 -8.98 7.45 14.11
CA LEU A 242 -8.31 8.28 15.11
C LEU A 242 -7.05 8.88 14.50
N SER A 243 -6.82 10.17 14.76
CA SER A 243 -5.60 10.86 14.33
C SER A 243 -4.98 11.59 15.53
N VAL A 244 -3.76 11.22 15.88
CA VAL A 244 -2.95 11.97 16.85
C VAL A 244 -2.12 12.98 16.07
N GLN A 245 -2.32 14.26 16.34
CA GLN A 245 -1.69 15.37 15.61
C GLN A 245 -0.55 15.99 16.43
N PHE A 246 0.58 16.25 15.77
CA PHE A 246 1.73 16.97 16.32
C PHE A 246 1.96 18.26 15.54
N LYS A 247 2.22 19.38 16.24
CA LYS A 247 2.49 20.70 15.63
C LYS A 247 3.97 20.82 15.22
N SER A 248 4.47 19.81 14.53
CA SER A 248 5.83 19.77 13.97
C SER A 248 5.83 18.90 12.73
N GLY A 249 6.35 19.40 11.64
CA GLY A 249 6.49 18.70 10.36
C GLY A 249 7.93 18.79 9.84
N HIS A 250 8.14 18.43 8.58
CA HIS A 250 9.48 18.43 7.98
C HIS A 250 10.08 19.84 7.78
N SER A 251 9.31 20.93 7.90
CA SER A 251 9.87 22.29 7.97
C SER A 251 10.75 22.51 9.19
N SER A 252 10.54 21.72 10.27
CA SER A 252 11.33 21.75 11.50
C SER A 252 12.67 21.02 11.39
N ASP A 253 12.92 20.25 10.32
CA ASP A 253 14.20 19.59 10.10
C ASP A 253 15.34 20.64 9.98
N SER A 254 16.53 20.31 10.43
CA SER A 254 17.69 21.16 10.19
C SER A 254 18.06 21.20 8.69
N ASN A 255 18.82 22.18 8.27
CA ASN A 255 19.30 22.23 6.88
C ASN A 255 20.33 21.14 6.57
N GLU A 256 20.99 20.59 7.60
CA GLU A 256 21.94 19.50 7.47
C GLU A 256 21.24 18.12 7.40
N GLN A 257 20.03 18.01 7.93
CA GLN A 257 19.29 16.75 8.03
C GLN A 257 17.86 16.87 7.49
N PRO A 258 17.62 17.35 6.26
CA PRO A 258 16.30 17.34 5.67
C PRO A 258 15.81 15.89 5.52
N GLY A 259 14.54 15.65 5.82
CA GLY A 259 13.92 14.33 5.79
C GLY A 259 13.94 13.57 7.13
N LEU A 260 14.56 14.13 8.18
CA LEU A 260 14.65 13.49 9.49
C LEU A 260 13.25 13.20 10.07
N ALA A 261 12.35 14.17 10.04
CA ALA A 261 10.99 14.00 10.55
C ALA A 261 10.26 12.86 9.83
N SER A 262 10.31 12.84 8.50
CA SER A 262 9.65 11.82 7.70
C SER A 262 10.24 10.44 7.90
N PHE A 263 11.55 10.33 7.91
CA PHE A 263 12.24 9.07 8.13
C PHE A 263 11.96 8.52 9.54
N SER A 264 12.12 9.35 10.59
CA SER A 264 11.88 8.96 11.98
C SER A 264 10.43 8.53 12.21
N MET A 265 9.45 9.29 11.72
CA MET A 265 8.04 8.92 11.83
C MET A 265 7.74 7.61 11.12
N SER A 266 8.41 7.34 9.99
CA SER A 266 8.25 6.08 9.27
C SER A 266 8.87 4.89 10.01
N MET A 267 9.85 5.12 10.88
CA MET A 267 10.48 4.08 11.70
C MET A 267 9.61 3.61 12.86
N LEU A 268 8.64 4.42 13.32
CA LEU A 268 7.76 4.05 14.45
C LEU A 268 7.04 2.71 14.25
N THR A 269 6.79 2.31 13.01
CA THR A 269 6.14 1.04 12.66
C THR A 269 7.11 -0.09 12.32
N GLU A 270 8.42 0.12 12.51
CA GLU A 270 9.44 -0.89 12.22
C GLU A 270 9.82 -1.72 13.45
N GLY A 271 9.18 -1.49 14.60
CA GLY A 271 9.31 -2.31 15.80
C GLY A 271 9.14 -1.52 17.09
N THR A 272 8.77 -2.23 18.13
CA THR A 272 8.61 -1.75 19.50
C THR A 272 9.43 -2.63 20.45
N LYS A 273 9.50 -2.30 21.73
CA LYS A 273 10.16 -3.16 22.72
C LYS A 273 9.56 -4.57 22.78
N ARG A 274 8.26 -4.75 22.47
CA ARG A 274 7.56 -6.04 22.54
C ARG A 274 7.50 -6.79 21.22
N TYR A 275 7.50 -6.06 20.11
CA TYR A 275 7.26 -6.61 18.77
C TYR A 275 8.30 -6.13 17.78
N ASN A 276 8.96 -7.03 17.08
CA ASN A 276 9.71 -6.64 15.87
C ASN A 276 8.76 -6.20 14.74
N ALA A 277 9.31 -5.69 13.64
CA ALA A 277 8.53 -5.15 12.51
C ALA A 277 7.46 -6.12 11.98
N LEU A 278 7.80 -7.41 11.85
CA LEU A 278 6.89 -8.43 11.34
C LEU A 278 5.81 -8.82 12.37
N GLN A 279 6.18 -8.88 13.64
CA GLN A 279 5.24 -9.18 14.73
C GLN A 279 4.24 -8.05 14.91
N LEU A 280 4.68 -6.79 14.86
CA LEU A 280 3.79 -5.63 14.92
C LEU A 280 2.81 -5.62 13.75
N SER A 281 3.29 -5.84 12.53
CA SER A 281 2.44 -5.98 11.34
C SER A 281 1.42 -7.11 11.50
N SER A 282 1.83 -8.28 12.01
CA SER A 282 0.92 -9.40 12.27
C SER A 282 -0.16 -9.06 13.32
N LYS A 283 0.18 -8.27 14.34
CA LYS A 283 -0.78 -7.83 15.34
C LYS A 283 -1.82 -6.86 14.77
N LEU A 284 -1.40 -5.94 13.94
CA LEU A 284 -2.31 -5.02 13.23
C LEU A 284 -3.25 -5.80 12.29
N GLU A 285 -2.72 -6.77 11.55
CA GLU A 285 -3.51 -7.66 10.69
C GLU A 285 -4.55 -8.48 11.48
N GLU A 286 -4.15 -9.07 12.62
CA GLU A 286 -5.04 -9.83 13.52
C GLU A 286 -6.24 -8.99 14.00
N LEU A 287 -6.05 -7.68 14.16
CA LEU A 287 -7.09 -6.74 14.59
C LEU A 287 -7.86 -6.11 13.41
N GLY A 288 -7.45 -6.33 12.16
CA GLY A 288 -7.98 -5.60 11.01
C GLY A 288 -7.80 -4.09 11.15
N THR A 289 -6.68 -3.67 11.74
CA THR A 289 -6.35 -2.29 12.06
C THR A 289 -5.27 -1.79 11.12
N ASP A 290 -5.46 -0.59 10.55
CA ASP A 290 -4.40 0.13 9.87
C ASP A 290 -3.81 1.16 10.83
N LEU A 291 -2.48 1.20 10.90
CA LEU A 291 -1.73 2.23 11.60
C LEU A 291 -0.68 2.79 10.64
N TYR A 292 -0.71 4.09 10.40
CA TYR A 292 0.24 4.75 9.52
C TYR A 292 0.58 6.16 10.02
N THR A 293 1.75 6.62 9.63
CA THR A 293 2.26 7.95 9.97
C THR A 293 2.23 8.84 8.74
N ASN A 294 2.05 10.14 8.97
CA ASN A 294 2.12 11.16 7.94
C ASN A 294 2.89 12.37 8.45
N VAL A 295 3.72 12.95 7.58
CA VAL A 295 4.48 14.16 7.87
C VAL A 295 4.22 15.17 6.78
N GLY A 296 3.60 16.28 7.16
CA GLY A 296 3.42 17.46 6.32
C GLY A 296 4.49 18.52 6.60
N LEU A 297 4.31 19.70 6.02
CA LEU A 297 5.21 20.84 6.22
C LEU A 297 5.30 21.23 7.70
N ASP A 298 4.17 21.53 8.33
CA ASP A 298 4.10 22.12 9.68
C ASP A 298 3.49 21.18 10.73
N SER A 299 3.06 19.99 10.33
CA SER A 299 2.42 19.04 11.22
C SER A 299 2.73 17.61 10.84
N SER A 300 2.70 16.74 11.82
CA SER A 300 2.80 15.29 11.64
C SER A 300 1.61 14.61 12.30
N SER A 301 1.28 13.40 11.88
CA SER A 301 0.20 12.63 12.49
C SER A 301 0.50 11.13 12.52
N ILE A 302 -0.06 10.48 13.54
CA ILE A 302 -0.19 9.01 13.59
C ILE A 302 -1.68 8.71 13.48
N ASN A 303 -2.04 7.90 12.51
CA ASN A 303 -3.42 7.61 12.16
C ASN A 303 -3.72 6.12 12.40
N VAL A 304 -4.86 5.86 13.00
CA VAL A 304 -5.38 4.51 13.25
C VAL A 304 -6.78 4.42 12.66
N SER A 305 -7.02 3.37 11.87
CA SER A 305 -8.34 3.00 11.38
C SER A 305 -8.64 1.58 11.82
N SER A 306 -9.66 1.40 12.65
CA SER A 306 -9.98 0.11 13.27
C SER A 306 -11.47 -0.17 13.27
N LEU A 307 -11.84 -1.46 13.31
CA LEU A 307 -13.21 -1.85 13.64
C LEU A 307 -13.54 -1.43 15.09
N LYS A 308 -14.77 -0.98 15.33
CA LYS A 308 -15.23 -0.57 16.67
C LYS A 308 -15.02 -1.66 17.73
N SER A 309 -15.19 -2.94 17.36
CA SER A 309 -14.96 -4.09 18.25
C SER A 309 -13.49 -4.21 18.72
N ASN A 310 -12.56 -3.71 17.94
CA ASN A 310 -11.12 -3.87 18.16
C ASN A 310 -10.43 -2.56 18.58
N LEU A 311 -11.21 -1.55 18.94
CA LEU A 311 -10.68 -0.23 19.32
C LEU A 311 -9.67 -0.31 20.47
N ILE A 312 -10.01 -0.96 21.57
CA ILE A 312 -9.15 -0.99 22.77
C ILE A 312 -7.79 -1.64 22.45
N PRO A 313 -7.71 -2.87 21.91
CA PRO A 313 -6.41 -3.45 21.58
C PRO A 313 -5.67 -2.66 20.47
N SER A 314 -6.36 -1.92 19.60
CA SER A 314 -5.71 -1.04 18.62
C SER A 314 -5.12 0.22 19.27
N LEU A 315 -5.75 0.76 20.31
CA LEU A 315 -5.21 1.86 21.11
C LEU A 315 -3.98 1.43 21.92
N ASP A 316 -3.96 0.19 22.44
CA ASP A 316 -2.79 -0.37 23.13
C ASP A 316 -1.58 -0.45 22.19
N LEU A 317 -1.79 -0.87 20.92
CA LEU A 317 -0.73 -0.86 19.91
C LEU A 317 -0.31 0.56 19.52
N LEU A 318 -1.24 1.49 19.40
CA LEU A 318 -0.93 2.91 19.13
C LEU A 318 -0.06 3.48 20.26
N TYR A 319 -0.45 3.26 21.51
CA TYR A 319 0.32 3.69 22.68
C TYR A 319 1.74 3.13 22.64
N GLU A 320 1.89 1.84 22.37
CA GLU A 320 3.19 1.17 22.29
C GLU A 320 4.06 1.73 21.16
N VAL A 321 3.50 1.96 19.98
CA VAL A 321 4.21 2.59 18.85
C VAL A 321 4.64 4.01 19.18
N MET A 322 3.83 4.77 19.92
CA MET A 322 4.17 6.15 20.30
C MET A 322 5.22 6.26 21.40
N THR A 323 5.28 5.30 22.34
CA THR A 323 6.09 5.42 23.56
C THR A 323 7.22 4.41 23.67
N GLU A 324 7.15 3.30 22.95
CA GLU A 324 8.05 2.16 23.07
C GLU A 324 8.68 1.74 21.73
N ALA A 325 8.59 2.59 20.70
CA ALA A 325 9.25 2.34 19.41
C ALA A 325 10.77 2.17 19.62
N VAL A 326 11.36 1.19 18.93
CA VAL A 326 12.79 0.97 18.89
C VAL A 326 13.29 1.28 17.48
N PHE A 327 14.43 1.97 17.41
CA PHE A 327 15.09 2.31 16.16
C PHE A 327 16.23 1.31 15.96
N ASP A 328 15.85 0.07 15.58
CA ASP A 328 16.82 -1.01 15.36
C ASP A 328 17.70 -0.70 14.15
N GLU A 329 19.01 -0.83 14.29
CA GLU A 329 19.99 -0.48 13.25
C GLU A 329 19.75 -1.25 11.94
N LYS A 330 19.36 -2.52 12.01
CA LYS A 330 19.08 -3.34 10.81
C LYS A 330 17.84 -2.83 10.08
N GLU A 331 16.82 -2.40 10.82
CA GLU A 331 15.61 -1.84 10.23
C GLU A 331 15.88 -0.45 9.64
N ILE A 332 16.73 0.36 10.28
CA ILE A 332 17.20 1.64 9.74
C ILE A 332 17.91 1.40 8.40
N GLU A 333 18.90 0.51 8.33
CA GLU A 333 19.64 0.25 7.09
C GLU A 333 18.74 -0.33 5.99
N ARG A 334 17.85 -1.27 6.34
CA ARG A 334 16.88 -1.80 5.39
C ARG A 334 15.95 -0.71 4.82
N LYS A 335 15.53 0.20 5.67
CA LYS A 335 14.65 1.31 5.28
C LYS A 335 15.38 2.35 4.43
N LYS A 336 16.64 2.67 4.76
CA LYS A 336 17.49 3.56 3.95
C LYS A 336 17.57 3.09 2.49
N ILE A 337 17.83 1.80 2.24
CA ILE A 337 17.93 1.25 0.89
C ILE A 337 16.66 1.57 0.08
N ARG A 338 15.49 1.29 0.64
CA ARG A 338 14.20 1.55 -0.02
C ARG A 338 13.92 3.05 -0.16
N TRP A 339 14.28 3.83 0.84
CA TRP A 339 14.08 5.28 0.84
C TRP A 339 14.91 5.98 -0.22
N LEU A 340 16.18 5.60 -0.36
CA LEU A 340 17.08 6.09 -1.40
C LEU A 340 16.57 5.72 -2.80
N ALA A 341 16.10 4.49 -2.99
CA ALA A 341 15.48 4.08 -4.24
C ALA A 341 14.22 4.92 -4.58
N SER A 342 13.41 5.27 -3.58
CA SER A 342 12.25 6.15 -3.76
C SER A 342 12.63 7.59 -4.15
N ILE A 343 13.72 8.12 -3.57
CA ILE A 343 14.26 9.43 -3.96
C ILE A 343 14.72 9.39 -5.42
N ASP A 344 15.51 8.38 -5.82
CA ASP A 344 15.99 8.22 -7.19
C ASP A 344 14.82 8.09 -8.18
N GLN A 345 13.79 7.34 -7.81
CA GLN A 345 12.56 7.22 -8.60
C GLN A 345 11.85 8.57 -8.76
N SER A 346 11.73 9.35 -7.69
CA SER A 346 11.13 10.68 -7.74
C SER A 346 11.92 11.60 -8.70
N LEU A 347 13.24 11.60 -8.63
CA LEU A 347 14.11 12.41 -9.48
C LEU A 347 14.12 11.97 -10.96
N SER A 348 13.59 10.81 -11.29
CA SER A 348 13.43 10.35 -12.67
C SER A 348 12.16 10.87 -13.37
N THR A 349 11.26 11.55 -12.65
CA THR A 349 10.00 12.06 -13.16
C THR A 349 9.96 13.58 -13.18
N PRO A 350 9.33 14.24 -14.20
CA PRO A 350 9.22 15.70 -14.24
C PRO A 350 8.57 16.31 -12.99
N ASN A 351 7.48 15.72 -12.50
CA ASN A 351 6.80 16.18 -11.30
C ASN A 351 7.68 16.04 -10.04
N GLY A 352 8.41 14.95 -9.91
CA GLY A 352 9.34 14.75 -8.82
C GLY A 352 10.50 15.74 -8.86
N ILE A 353 11.06 16.02 -10.02
CA ILE A 353 12.09 17.05 -10.20
C ILE A 353 11.55 18.42 -9.75
N VAL A 354 10.37 18.82 -10.24
CA VAL A 354 9.73 20.09 -9.84
C VAL A 354 9.50 20.15 -8.33
N SER A 355 8.97 19.09 -7.72
CA SER A 355 8.71 19.04 -6.27
C SER A 355 9.98 19.15 -5.42
N ASN A 356 11.12 18.76 -5.96
CA ASN A 356 12.42 18.88 -5.28
C ASN A 356 13.06 20.27 -5.47
N ILE A 357 12.91 20.90 -6.63
CA ILE A 357 13.62 22.15 -6.97
C ILE A 357 12.79 23.39 -6.66
N ALA A 358 11.47 23.36 -6.93
CA ALA A 358 10.60 24.52 -6.80
C ALA A 358 10.62 25.18 -5.40
N PRO A 359 10.63 24.44 -4.28
CA PRO A 359 10.67 25.05 -2.96
C PRO A 359 11.90 25.95 -2.76
N GLY A 360 13.10 25.49 -3.11
CA GLY A 360 14.32 26.27 -3.02
C GLY A 360 14.27 27.55 -3.87
N LEU A 361 13.71 27.46 -5.08
CA LEU A 361 13.53 28.62 -5.96
C LEU A 361 12.49 29.63 -5.42
N LEU A 362 11.43 29.16 -4.79
CA LEU A 362 10.33 30.01 -4.28
C LEU A 362 10.68 30.66 -2.95
N TYR A 363 11.27 29.91 -2.03
CA TYR A 363 11.49 30.36 -0.65
C TYR A 363 12.96 30.62 -0.30
N GLY A 364 13.89 30.12 -1.15
CA GLY A 364 15.33 30.14 -0.88
C GLY A 364 15.80 29.00 0.01
N ASP A 365 17.01 28.50 -0.22
CA ASP A 365 17.54 27.26 0.41
C ASP A 365 17.69 27.34 1.95
N LYS A 366 17.77 28.54 2.50
CA LYS A 366 17.87 28.74 3.96
C LYS A 366 16.52 28.82 4.67
N ASN A 367 15.43 28.93 3.92
CA ASN A 367 14.09 28.98 4.48
C ASN A 367 13.61 27.58 4.88
N PRO A 368 12.95 27.38 6.03
CA PRO A 368 12.33 26.11 6.39
C PRO A 368 11.46 25.48 5.28
N TYR A 369 10.79 26.31 4.48
CA TYR A 369 9.96 25.89 3.33
C TYR A 369 10.74 25.75 2.02
N GLY A 370 12.02 26.04 1.99
CA GLY A 370 12.88 25.83 0.81
C GLY A 370 13.32 24.39 0.59
N LYS A 371 12.95 23.48 1.50
CA LYS A 371 13.26 22.05 1.40
C LYS A 371 12.26 21.35 0.45
N PRO A 372 12.61 20.17 -0.11
CA PRO A 372 11.70 19.42 -0.97
C PRO A 372 10.31 19.24 -0.34
N PHE A 373 9.24 19.56 -1.08
CA PHE A 373 7.86 19.44 -0.58
C PHE A 373 7.44 18.02 -0.23
N SER A 374 8.15 17.01 -0.74
CA SER A 374 7.93 15.61 -0.38
C SER A 374 8.29 15.31 1.09
N GLY A 375 9.14 16.15 1.72
CA GLY A 375 9.68 15.88 3.05
C GLY A 375 10.62 14.67 3.12
N ASN A 376 10.98 14.06 1.98
CA ASN A 376 11.79 12.83 1.96
C ASN A 376 13.29 13.06 2.14
N GLY A 377 13.72 14.33 2.27
CA GLY A 377 15.13 14.68 2.37
C GLY A 377 15.88 14.56 1.04
N THR A 378 17.18 14.52 1.14
CA THR A 378 18.11 14.33 0.03
C THR A 378 18.81 12.98 0.15
N ARG A 379 19.48 12.55 -0.93
CA ARG A 379 20.28 11.32 -0.92
C ARG A 379 21.36 11.39 0.17
N GLU A 380 22.04 12.52 0.28
CA GLU A 380 23.09 12.75 1.25
C GLU A 380 22.56 12.71 2.68
N SER A 381 21.46 13.44 2.97
CA SER A 381 20.92 13.48 4.33
C SER A 381 20.46 12.10 4.81
N ILE A 382 19.84 11.29 3.93
CA ILE A 382 19.36 9.95 4.27
C ILE A 382 20.53 8.97 4.51
N GLN A 383 21.61 9.07 3.74
CA GLN A 383 22.78 8.20 3.94
C GLN A 383 23.41 8.34 5.32
N TRP A 384 23.35 9.54 5.92
CA TRP A 384 23.95 9.86 7.23
C TRP A 384 23.00 9.68 8.42
N MET A 385 21.76 9.26 8.22
CA MET A 385 20.85 8.97 9.33
C MET A 385 21.28 7.69 10.07
N GLU A 386 21.38 7.79 11.39
CA GLU A 386 21.74 6.70 12.31
C GLU A 386 20.59 6.42 13.27
#